data_655fc13dfabfa52b6a63642105b1b0dd
#
_entry.id   655fc13dfabfa52b6a63642105b1b0dd
#
_cell.length_a   1.000
_cell.length_b   1.000
_cell.length_c   1.000
_cell.angle_alpha   90.00
_cell.angle_beta   90.00
_cell.angle_gamma   90.00
#
_symmetry.space_group_name_H-M   'P 1'
#
loop_
_entity.id
_entity.type
_entity.pdbx_description
1 polymer ?
#
loop_
_entity_poly.entity_id
_entity_poly.type
_entity_poly.pdbx_seq_one_letter_code
_entity_poly.pdbx_strand_id
1 'polypeptide(L)'
;MNILYEQFPEEVKVNGEYYPIVTDFREWIRFTELVEDDSVPWRIKCGLLLQWYLDQVPEDIEAAIYALGDFLMCKRMYQDDLEDEEEEQQKSGKPVFSFSEDAGCIYAAFREAYGIDLQQIDYMHWWEFRSLFDWLPDGTEIKQRIMYRSIDPGTI
;
A
#
# COMPACT_ATOMS: atom_id res chain seq x y z
N MET A 1 0.04 13.69 -10.35
CA MET A 1 -0.34 12.67 -11.36
C MET A 1 -1.85 12.64 -11.53
N ASN A 2 -2.33 12.64 -12.76
CA ASN A 2 -3.77 12.50 -13.02
C ASN A 2 -4.07 11.11 -13.54
N ILE A 3 -4.69 10.28 -12.71
CA ILE A 3 -4.95 8.87 -13.00
C ILE A 3 -6.03 8.66 -14.08
N LEU A 4 -6.72 9.72 -14.49
CA LEU A 4 -7.71 9.61 -15.56
C LEU A 4 -7.07 9.47 -16.95
N TYR A 5 -5.84 9.92 -17.12
CA TYR A 5 -5.13 9.80 -18.40
C TYR A 5 -3.67 9.39 -18.29
N GLU A 6 -3.08 9.41 -17.11
CA GLU A 6 -1.70 8.94 -16.89
C GLU A 6 -1.73 7.50 -16.39
N GLN A 7 -0.87 6.66 -16.95
CA GLN A 7 -0.77 5.26 -16.52
C GLN A 7 -0.05 5.14 -15.20
N PHE A 8 -0.44 4.15 -14.40
CA PHE A 8 0.26 3.83 -13.17
C PHE A 8 1.68 3.35 -13.49
N PRO A 9 2.68 3.74 -12.68
CA PRO A 9 4.07 3.38 -12.95
C PRO A 9 4.33 1.90 -12.72
N GLU A 10 5.21 1.32 -13.54
CA GLU A 10 5.66 -0.06 -13.42
C GLU A 10 7.11 -0.15 -12.96
N GLU A 11 7.73 0.99 -12.68
CA GLU A 11 9.11 1.07 -12.25
C GLU A 11 9.30 2.18 -11.24
N VAL A 12 10.39 2.11 -10.48
CA VAL A 12 10.79 3.16 -9.54
C VAL A 12 12.12 3.73 -9.95
N LYS A 13 12.37 4.98 -9.54
CA LYS A 13 13.60 5.68 -9.82
C LYS A 13 14.52 5.63 -8.60
N VAL A 14 15.74 5.14 -8.79
CA VAL A 14 16.75 5.06 -7.73
C VAL A 14 18.03 5.67 -8.26
N ASN A 15 18.49 6.75 -7.62
CA ASN A 15 19.71 7.46 -8.02
C ASN A 15 19.76 7.79 -9.52
N GLY A 16 18.63 8.26 -10.07
CA GLY A 16 18.55 8.69 -11.46
C GLY A 16 18.26 7.60 -12.48
N GLU A 17 18.23 6.34 -12.07
CA GLU A 17 17.94 5.22 -12.96
C GLU A 17 16.61 4.56 -12.61
N TYR A 18 15.92 4.02 -13.64
CA TYR A 18 14.62 3.37 -13.46
C TYR A 18 14.79 1.86 -13.35
N TYR A 19 14.07 1.28 -12.39
CA TYR A 19 14.11 -0.15 -12.10
C TYR A 19 12.69 -0.73 -12.12
N PRO A 20 12.42 -1.73 -12.97
CA PRO A 20 11.11 -2.41 -12.96
C PRO A 20 10.87 -3.12 -11.64
N ILE A 21 9.63 -3.03 -11.18
CA ILE A 21 9.21 -3.67 -9.92
C ILE A 21 7.92 -4.45 -10.12
N VAL A 22 7.63 -5.32 -9.17
CA VAL A 22 6.34 -5.99 -9.06
C VAL A 22 5.26 -4.95 -8.79
N THR A 23 4.11 -5.06 -9.46
CA THR A 23 3.04 -4.06 -9.33
C THR A 23 1.70 -4.64 -8.90
N ASP A 24 1.52 -5.97 -8.90
CA ASP A 24 0.26 -6.59 -8.49
C ASP A 24 -0.04 -6.31 -7.01
N PHE A 25 -1.30 -5.97 -6.71
CA PHE A 25 -1.71 -5.57 -5.37
C PHE A 25 -1.46 -6.64 -4.31
N ARG A 26 -1.54 -7.93 -4.68
CA ARG A 26 -1.34 -9.03 -3.75
C ARG A 26 0.08 -9.05 -3.20
N GLU A 27 1.05 -8.77 -4.07
CA GLU A 27 2.45 -8.74 -3.66
C GLU A 27 2.74 -7.53 -2.76
N TRP A 28 2.03 -6.43 -2.95
CA TRP A 28 2.20 -5.25 -2.09
C TRP A 28 1.52 -5.42 -0.73
N ILE A 29 0.45 -6.20 -0.66
CA ILE A 29 -0.10 -6.62 0.64
C ILE A 29 0.92 -7.50 1.37
N ARG A 30 1.56 -8.44 0.68
CA ARG A 30 2.63 -9.26 1.25
C ARG A 30 3.83 -8.42 1.69
N PHE A 31 4.12 -7.36 0.96
CA PHE A 31 5.17 -6.41 1.34
C PHE A 31 4.86 -5.78 2.71
N THR A 32 3.62 -5.34 2.93
CA THR A 32 3.22 -4.78 4.22
C THR A 32 3.31 -5.80 5.34
N GLU A 33 2.90 -7.03 5.08
CA GLU A 33 2.98 -8.11 6.07
C GLU A 33 4.44 -8.38 6.47
N LEU A 34 5.35 -8.38 5.50
CA LEU A 34 6.77 -8.58 5.76
C LEU A 34 7.36 -7.43 6.56
N VAL A 35 7.03 -6.19 6.20
CA VAL A 35 7.51 -4.99 6.93
C VAL A 35 7.05 -5.03 8.39
N GLU A 36 5.82 -5.47 8.64
CA GLU A 36 5.21 -5.51 9.97
C GLU A 36 5.59 -6.74 10.78
N ASP A 37 6.25 -7.73 10.17
CA ASP A 37 6.61 -8.99 10.83
C ASP A 37 7.82 -8.80 11.77
N ASP A 38 7.55 -8.68 13.06
CA ASP A 38 8.57 -8.47 14.08
C ASP A 38 9.47 -9.69 14.30
N SER A 39 9.06 -10.87 13.81
CA SER A 39 9.86 -12.10 13.95
C SER A 39 11.05 -12.15 13.00
N VAL A 40 11.07 -11.29 11.96
CA VAL A 40 12.15 -11.23 10.98
C VAL A 40 13.09 -10.08 11.32
N PRO A 41 14.39 -10.34 11.57
CA PRO A 41 15.35 -9.27 11.83
C PRO A 41 15.46 -8.31 10.65
N TRP A 42 15.66 -7.03 10.93
CA TRP A 42 15.69 -5.99 9.91
C TRP A 42 16.71 -6.27 8.79
N ARG A 43 17.88 -6.79 9.15
CA ARG A 43 18.92 -7.14 8.18
C ARG A 43 18.43 -8.16 7.14
N ILE A 44 17.72 -9.19 7.62
CA ILE A 44 17.15 -10.23 6.74
C ILE A 44 15.97 -9.65 5.95
N LYS A 45 15.14 -8.87 6.64
CA LYS A 45 13.97 -8.22 6.05
C LYS A 45 14.37 -7.36 4.84
N CYS A 46 15.43 -6.56 4.94
CA CYS A 46 15.94 -5.74 3.83
C CYS A 46 16.24 -6.57 2.59
N GLY A 47 16.93 -7.71 2.78
CA GLY A 47 17.24 -8.61 1.67
C GLY A 47 15.99 -9.18 1.01
N LEU A 48 14.99 -9.53 1.82
CA LEU A 48 13.73 -10.07 1.31
C LEU A 48 12.91 -9.01 0.57
N LEU A 49 12.91 -7.77 1.05
CA LEU A 49 12.19 -6.68 0.40
C LEU A 49 12.74 -6.37 -1.00
N LEU A 50 14.03 -6.58 -1.22
CA LEU A 50 14.64 -6.35 -2.53
C LEU A 50 14.13 -7.30 -3.62
N GLN A 51 13.45 -8.38 -3.25
CA GLN A 51 12.82 -9.31 -4.20
C GLN A 51 11.68 -8.65 -5.00
N TRP A 52 11.19 -7.49 -4.57
CA TRP A 52 10.19 -6.74 -5.33
C TRP A 52 10.75 -6.08 -6.59
N TYR A 53 12.08 -6.02 -6.74
CA TYR A 53 12.73 -5.64 -8.00
C TYR A 53 12.76 -6.85 -8.95
N LEU A 54 12.34 -6.64 -10.21
CA LEU A 54 12.17 -7.73 -11.17
C LEU A 54 13.48 -8.17 -11.83
N ASP A 55 14.16 -7.24 -12.48
CA ASP A 55 15.33 -7.61 -13.32
C ASP A 55 16.65 -7.33 -12.62
N GLN A 56 16.77 -6.15 -12.05
CA GLN A 56 18.02 -5.68 -11.50
C GLN A 56 17.76 -4.96 -10.18
N VAL A 57 18.55 -5.27 -9.16
CA VAL A 57 18.45 -4.64 -7.85
C VAL A 57 19.42 -3.45 -7.81
N PRO A 58 18.98 -2.26 -7.39
CA PRO A 58 19.89 -1.14 -7.22
C PRO A 58 21.01 -1.44 -6.23
N GLU A 59 22.21 -0.91 -6.51
CA GLU A 59 23.36 -1.12 -5.63
C GLU A 59 23.20 -0.41 -4.28
N ASP A 60 22.58 0.77 -4.29
CA ASP A 60 22.28 1.52 -3.07
C ASP A 60 21.05 0.93 -2.41
N ILE A 61 21.27 0.02 -1.47
CA ILE A 61 20.19 -0.75 -0.83
C ILE A 61 19.22 0.15 -0.06
N GLU A 62 19.74 1.13 0.65
CA GLU A 62 18.89 2.07 1.41
C GLU A 62 17.97 2.85 0.48
N ALA A 63 18.52 3.42 -0.60
CA ALA A 63 17.73 4.13 -1.59
C ALA A 63 16.73 3.19 -2.29
N ALA A 64 17.12 1.94 -2.55
CA ALA A 64 16.25 0.94 -3.14
C ALA A 64 15.03 0.65 -2.27
N ILE A 65 15.21 0.55 -0.96
CA ILE A 65 14.11 0.29 -0.02
C ILE A 65 13.23 1.53 0.13
N TYR A 66 13.82 2.72 0.20
CA TYR A 66 13.03 3.96 0.23
C TYR A 66 12.15 4.11 -1.00
N ALA A 67 12.66 3.76 -2.17
CA ALA A 67 11.88 3.84 -3.41
C ALA A 67 10.67 2.89 -3.38
N LEU A 68 10.85 1.68 -2.84
CA LEU A 68 9.74 0.74 -2.66
C LEU A 68 8.72 1.29 -1.65
N GLY A 69 9.18 1.90 -0.58
CA GLY A 69 8.30 2.53 0.41
C GLY A 69 7.47 3.67 -0.18
N ASP A 70 8.08 4.49 -1.04
CA ASP A 70 7.38 5.56 -1.73
C ASP A 70 6.31 5.01 -2.69
N PHE A 71 6.62 3.91 -3.36
CA PHE A 71 5.65 3.24 -4.22
C PHE A 71 4.50 2.64 -3.40
N LEU A 72 4.81 1.99 -2.29
CA LEU A 72 3.80 1.45 -1.36
C LEU A 72 2.81 2.53 -0.93
N MET A 73 3.32 3.72 -0.62
CA MET A 73 2.51 4.85 -0.16
C MET A 73 1.79 5.59 -1.27
N CYS A 74 2.00 5.20 -2.53
CA CYS A 74 1.42 5.87 -3.69
C CYS A 74 1.73 7.37 -3.72
N LYS A 75 2.93 7.75 -3.29
CA LYS A 75 3.29 9.17 -3.10
C LYS A 75 3.01 10.03 -4.31
N ARG A 76 3.36 9.54 -5.50
CA ARG A 76 3.17 10.30 -6.73
C ARG A 76 1.68 10.54 -7.04
N MET A 77 0.81 9.61 -6.64
CA MET A 77 -0.63 9.70 -6.85
C MET A 77 -1.30 10.67 -5.87
N TYR A 78 -0.82 10.70 -4.62
CA TYR A 78 -1.38 11.51 -3.53
C TYR A 78 -0.46 12.65 -3.10
N GLN A 79 0.37 13.17 -3.98
CA GLN A 79 1.45 14.10 -3.65
C GLN A 79 0.99 15.35 -2.88
N ASP A 80 -0.20 15.87 -3.19
CA ASP A 80 -0.75 17.07 -2.55
C ASP A 80 -1.35 16.80 -1.16
N ASP A 81 -1.75 15.56 -0.91
CA ASP A 81 -2.43 15.16 0.33
C ASP A 81 -1.47 14.56 1.37
N LEU A 82 -0.28 14.12 0.95
CA LEU A 82 0.63 13.35 1.79
C LEU A 82 1.30 14.14 2.91
N GLU A 83 1.53 15.43 2.72
CA GLU A 83 2.16 16.25 3.76
C GLU A 83 1.30 16.30 5.02
N ASP A 84 -0.02 16.42 4.84
CA ASP A 84 -0.98 16.45 5.94
C ASP A 84 -1.14 15.06 6.57
N GLU A 85 -1.19 14.01 5.76
CA GLU A 85 -1.33 12.64 6.23
C GLU A 85 -0.11 12.14 6.97
N GLU A 86 1.10 12.49 6.54
CA GLU A 86 2.33 12.11 7.23
C GLU A 86 2.37 12.70 8.64
N GLU A 87 1.93 13.93 8.82
CA GLU A 87 1.83 14.53 10.13
C GLU A 87 0.81 13.83 11.03
N GLU A 88 -0.34 13.46 10.48
CA GLU A 88 -1.38 12.73 11.20
C GLU A 88 -0.94 11.32 11.58
N GLN A 89 -0.27 10.61 10.67
CA GLN A 89 0.23 9.26 10.94
C GLN A 89 1.33 9.26 11.98
N GLN A 90 2.20 10.25 11.98
CA GLN A 90 3.22 10.41 13.00
C GLN A 90 2.61 10.68 14.38
N LYS A 91 1.47 11.34 14.43
CA LYS A 91 0.76 11.64 15.68
C LYS A 91 0.00 10.43 16.22
N SER A 92 -0.61 9.62 15.34
CA SER A 92 -1.44 8.48 15.77
C SER A 92 -0.64 7.22 16.08
N GLY A 93 0.47 7.00 15.37
CA GLY A 93 1.35 5.85 15.57
C GLY A 93 0.75 4.50 15.24
N LYS A 94 -0.50 4.43 14.76
CA LYS A 94 -1.19 3.16 14.48
C LYS A 94 -1.94 3.23 13.16
N PRO A 95 -1.84 2.17 12.33
CA PRO A 95 -2.70 2.06 11.17
C PRO A 95 -4.15 1.84 11.58
N VAL A 96 -5.10 2.44 10.85
CA VAL A 96 -6.53 2.31 11.14
C VAL A 96 -7.17 1.09 10.49
N PHE A 97 -6.41 0.34 9.68
CA PHE A 97 -6.87 -0.91 9.08
C PHE A 97 -5.70 -1.87 8.92
N SER A 98 -6.01 -3.14 8.76
CA SER A 98 -5.02 -4.17 8.51
C SER A 98 -5.48 -5.04 7.35
N PHE A 99 -4.61 -5.23 6.35
CA PHE A 99 -4.94 -6.13 5.24
C PHE A 99 -5.06 -7.59 5.68
N SER A 100 -4.42 -7.96 6.78
CA SER A 100 -4.53 -9.33 7.32
C SER A 100 -5.81 -9.52 8.12
N GLU A 101 -6.09 -8.62 9.05
CA GLU A 101 -7.25 -8.74 9.93
C GLU A 101 -8.56 -8.37 9.25
N ASP A 102 -8.51 -7.40 8.33
CA ASP A 102 -9.68 -6.86 7.65
C ASP A 102 -9.88 -7.44 6.25
N ALA A 103 -9.10 -8.46 5.87
CA ALA A 103 -9.11 -9.01 4.51
C ALA A 103 -10.51 -9.40 4.04
N GLY A 104 -11.27 -10.08 4.89
CA GLY A 104 -12.62 -10.53 4.54
C GLY A 104 -13.57 -9.39 4.23
N CYS A 105 -13.55 -8.34 5.04
CA CYS A 105 -14.45 -7.21 4.80
C CYS A 105 -13.98 -6.33 3.64
N ILE A 106 -12.68 -6.28 3.36
CA ILE A 106 -12.16 -5.61 2.16
C ILE A 106 -12.62 -6.35 0.90
N TYR A 107 -12.47 -7.68 0.90
CA TYR A 107 -12.94 -8.52 -0.19
C TYR A 107 -14.43 -8.31 -0.46
N ALA A 108 -15.25 -8.36 0.59
CA ALA A 108 -16.69 -8.17 0.49
C ALA A 108 -17.06 -6.79 -0.02
N ALA A 109 -16.34 -5.76 0.43
CA ALA A 109 -16.59 -4.38 0.01
C ALA A 109 -16.33 -4.18 -1.49
N PHE A 110 -15.26 -4.78 -2.02
CA PHE A 110 -14.97 -4.70 -3.45
C PHE A 110 -16.03 -5.43 -4.28
N ARG A 111 -16.52 -6.57 -3.79
CA ARG A 111 -17.61 -7.26 -4.47
C ARG A 111 -18.90 -6.46 -4.47
N GLU A 112 -19.26 -5.91 -3.34
CA GLU A 112 -20.51 -5.15 -3.18
C GLU A 112 -20.47 -3.84 -3.95
N ALA A 113 -19.41 -3.04 -3.78
CA ALA A 113 -19.33 -1.71 -4.34
C ALA A 113 -19.00 -1.69 -5.82
N TYR A 114 -18.12 -2.60 -6.26
CA TYR A 114 -17.56 -2.56 -7.62
C TYR A 114 -17.88 -3.80 -8.45
N GLY A 115 -18.44 -4.84 -7.85
CA GLY A 115 -18.64 -6.10 -8.54
C GLY A 115 -17.34 -6.84 -8.86
N ILE A 116 -16.25 -6.49 -8.19
CA ILE A 116 -14.94 -7.11 -8.41
C ILE A 116 -14.73 -8.24 -7.42
N ASP A 117 -14.40 -9.43 -7.92
CA ASP A 117 -13.98 -10.55 -7.09
C ASP A 117 -12.45 -10.58 -7.06
N LEU A 118 -11.87 -10.12 -5.95
CA LEU A 118 -10.42 -10.01 -5.80
C LEU A 118 -9.70 -11.37 -5.87
N GLN A 119 -10.42 -12.48 -5.71
CA GLN A 119 -9.84 -13.81 -5.85
C GLN A 119 -9.79 -14.30 -7.30
N GLN A 120 -10.66 -13.75 -8.16
CA GLN A 120 -10.81 -14.21 -9.53
C GLN A 120 -10.11 -13.35 -10.57
N ILE A 121 -9.75 -12.11 -10.22
CA ILE A 121 -9.06 -11.23 -11.17
C ILE A 121 -7.61 -11.70 -11.38
N ASP A 122 -7.16 -11.62 -12.63
CA ASP A 122 -5.80 -12.04 -12.99
C ASP A 122 -4.74 -11.06 -12.48
N TYR A 123 -5.06 -9.75 -12.49
CA TYR A 123 -4.11 -8.71 -12.15
C TYR A 123 -4.83 -7.43 -11.75
N MET A 124 -4.27 -6.74 -10.76
CA MET A 124 -4.66 -5.36 -10.44
C MET A 124 -3.44 -4.63 -9.91
N HIS A 125 -3.10 -3.50 -10.52
CA HIS A 125 -2.00 -2.66 -10.07
C HIS A 125 -2.25 -2.18 -8.64
N TRP A 126 -1.20 -2.14 -7.81
CA TRP A 126 -1.30 -1.73 -6.41
C TRP A 126 -1.97 -0.35 -6.25
N TRP A 127 -1.63 0.61 -7.10
CA TRP A 127 -2.21 1.95 -7.01
C TRP A 127 -3.68 1.98 -7.43
N GLU A 128 -4.08 1.11 -8.36
CA GLU A 128 -5.49 0.92 -8.69
C GLU A 128 -6.25 0.38 -7.49
N PHE A 129 -5.72 -0.65 -6.85
CA PHE A 129 -6.30 -1.22 -5.64
C PHE A 129 -6.45 -0.17 -4.54
N ARG A 130 -5.40 0.62 -4.28
CA ARG A 130 -5.43 1.66 -3.26
C ARG A 130 -6.44 2.75 -3.59
N SER A 131 -6.54 3.16 -4.84
CA SER A 131 -7.53 4.14 -5.28
C SER A 131 -8.95 3.64 -5.04
N LEU A 132 -9.23 2.41 -5.46
CA LEU A 132 -10.55 1.80 -5.27
C LEU A 132 -10.86 1.57 -3.79
N PHE A 133 -9.87 1.20 -3.01
CA PHE A 133 -10.01 1.02 -1.57
C PHE A 133 -10.33 2.35 -0.87
N ASP A 134 -9.60 3.41 -1.20
CA ASP A 134 -9.76 4.72 -0.56
C ASP A 134 -11.13 5.34 -0.86
N TRP A 135 -11.70 5.03 -2.01
CA TRP A 135 -13.00 5.57 -2.44
C TRP A 135 -14.17 4.59 -2.22
N LEU A 136 -13.98 3.54 -1.42
CA LEU A 136 -15.09 2.67 -1.04
C LEU A 136 -16.19 3.48 -0.33
N PRO A 137 -17.47 3.14 -0.57
CA PRO A 137 -18.57 3.83 0.11
C PRO A 137 -18.48 3.71 1.64
N ASP A 138 -18.87 4.77 2.34
CA ASP A 138 -18.81 4.84 3.81
C ASP A 138 -19.65 3.78 4.50
N GLY A 139 -20.67 3.25 3.83
CA GLY A 139 -21.53 2.22 4.39
C GLY A 139 -20.94 0.81 4.40
N THR A 140 -19.77 0.61 3.77
CA THR A 140 -19.12 -0.71 3.80
C THR A 140 -18.59 -1.03 5.19
N GLU A 141 -18.52 -2.33 5.51
CA GLU A 141 -18.02 -2.78 6.81
C GLU A 141 -16.58 -2.29 7.07
N ILE A 142 -15.72 -2.33 6.06
CA ILE A 142 -14.33 -1.86 6.24
C ILE A 142 -14.29 -0.37 6.56
N LYS A 143 -15.11 0.45 5.91
CA LYS A 143 -15.15 1.89 6.18
C LYS A 143 -15.73 2.17 7.57
N GLN A 144 -16.70 1.40 8.01
CA GLN A 144 -17.24 1.49 9.37
C GLN A 144 -16.17 1.14 10.40
N ARG A 145 -15.38 0.09 10.16
CA ARG A 145 -14.26 -0.27 11.04
C ARG A 145 -13.20 0.80 11.10
N ILE A 146 -12.85 1.40 9.96
CA ILE A 146 -11.87 2.49 9.89
C ILE A 146 -12.37 3.69 10.69
N MET A 147 -13.62 4.08 10.47
CA MET A 147 -14.22 5.19 11.18
C MET A 147 -14.25 4.96 12.69
N TYR A 148 -14.65 3.76 13.11
CA TYR A 148 -14.71 3.38 14.51
C TYR A 148 -13.33 3.39 15.17
N ARG A 149 -12.31 2.88 14.48
CA ARG A 149 -10.94 2.83 14.99
C ARG A 149 -10.25 4.20 15.03
N SER A 150 -10.66 5.11 14.16
CA SER A 150 -10.12 6.47 14.15
C SER A 150 -10.62 7.30 15.33
N ILE A 151 -11.70 6.85 15.99
CA ILE A 151 -12.12 7.40 17.27
C ILE A 151 -11.23 6.74 18.32
N ASP A 152 -10.20 7.45 18.77
CA ASP A 152 -9.20 6.89 19.68
C ASP A 152 -9.84 6.53 21.03
N PRO A 153 -9.90 5.22 21.38
CA PRO A 153 -10.45 4.82 22.68
C PRO A 153 -9.60 5.29 23.86
N GLY A 154 -8.37 5.69 23.63
CA GLY A 154 -7.51 6.27 24.67
C GLY A 154 -7.88 7.67 25.05
N THR A 155 -8.70 8.37 24.25
CA THR A 155 -9.15 9.73 24.54
C THR A 155 -10.55 9.78 25.17
N ILE A 156 -11.16 8.64 25.33
CA ILE A 156 -12.50 8.53 25.91
C ILE A 156 -12.41 8.28 27.42
#